data_bcfc4f68995e95d16c90b9004adfefd6
#
_entry.id   bcfc4f68995e95d16c90b9004adfefd6
#
_cell.length_a   1.000
_cell.length_b   1.000
_cell.length_c   1.000
_cell.angle_alpha   90.00
_cell.angle_beta   90.00
_cell.angle_gamma   90.00
#
_symmetry.space_group_name_H-M   'P 1'
#
loop_
_entity.id
_entity.type
_entity.pdbx_description
1 polymer ?
#
loop_
_entity_poly.entity_id
_entity_poly.type
_entity_poly.pdbx_seq_one_letter_code
_entity_poly.pdbx_strand_id
1 'polypeptide(L)'
;MTDLAQRIQRLEDIEAIKKLKARYWFACDRRDADAVKQCFVSDDLLIDFGFIGQFTDIDEFLELFMQMTNKPSHIDLHHGLAPEISIDGDDDASGRWRMQFQLIETETEVAQFMGGYYEDDYRRENGEWKIATTRYHLTFNLMLQKDAVGALKLIEMGAVPGLASEA
;
A
#
# COMPACT_ATOMS: atom_id res chain seq x y z
N MET A 1 -32.71 15.96 -2.71
CA MET A 1 -32.50 14.64 -3.35
C MET A 1 -31.39 14.80 -4.37
N THR A 2 -30.30 14.07 -4.23
CA THR A 2 -29.19 14.06 -5.21
C THR A 2 -29.74 13.54 -6.54
N ASP A 3 -29.43 14.23 -7.62
CA ASP A 3 -29.80 13.82 -8.98
C ASP A 3 -29.20 12.44 -9.32
N LEU A 4 -29.87 11.67 -10.17
CA LEU A 4 -29.39 10.34 -10.59
C LEU A 4 -27.99 10.40 -11.22
N ALA A 5 -27.71 11.43 -12.01
CA ALA A 5 -26.39 11.65 -12.60
C ALA A 5 -25.29 11.77 -11.54
N GLN A 6 -25.54 12.53 -10.47
CA GLN A 6 -24.57 12.65 -9.36
C GLN A 6 -24.34 11.35 -8.61
N ARG A 7 -25.39 10.53 -8.48
CA ARG A 7 -25.25 9.20 -7.85
C ARG A 7 -24.44 8.24 -8.70
N ILE A 8 -24.66 8.26 -10.01
CA ILE A 8 -23.89 7.45 -10.96
C ILE A 8 -22.42 7.91 -10.93
N GLN A 9 -22.16 9.22 -11.02
CA GLN A 9 -20.79 9.75 -10.97
C GLN A 9 -20.04 9.29 -9.71
N ARG A 10 -20.67 9.34 -8.53
CA ARG A 10 -20.06 8.85 -7.29
C ARG A 10 -19.71 7.37 -7.34
N LEU A 11 -20.55 6.53 -7.95
CA LEU A 11 -20.25 5.11 -8.11
C LEU A 11 -19.09 4.89 -9.09
N GLU A 12 -19.05 5.64 -10.18
CA GLU A 12 -17.94 5.59 -11.14
C GLU A 12 -16.62 6.04 -10.50
N ASP A 13 -16.64 7.08 -9.68
CA ASP A 13 -15.48 7.57 -8.93
C ASP A 13 -14.97 6.51 -7.93
N ILE A 14 -15.86 5.88 -7.17
CA ILE A 14 -15.49 4.78 -6.28
C ILE A 14 -14.82 3.64 -7.04
N GLU A 15 -15.37 3.23 -8.20
CA GLU A 15 -14.78 2.18 -9.03
C GLU A 15 -13.44 2.62 -9.65
N ALA A 16 -13.28 3.90 -10.00
CA ALA A 16 -12.01 4.45 -10.49
C ALA A 16 -10.93 4.43 -9.40
N ILE A 17 -11.26 4.78 -8.16
CA ILE A 17 -10.35 4.71 -7.00
C ILE A 17 -9.97 3.26 -6.68
N LYS A 18 -10.91 2.31 -6.77
CA LYS A 18 -10.58 0.88 -6.61
C LYS A 18 -9.60 0.40 -7.67
N LYS A 19 -9.78 0.79 -8.92
CA LYS A 19 -8.87 0.45 -10.02
C LYS A 19 -7.50 1.11 -9.83
N LEU A 20 -7.46 2.35 -9.36
CA LEU A 20 -6.21 3.06 -9.03
C LEU A 20 -5.42 2.30 -7.96
N LYS A 21 -6.05 1.94 -6.85
CA LYS A 21 -5.37 1.23 -5.76
C LYS A 21 -4.91 -0.17 -6.17
N ALA A 22 -5.71 -0.89 -6.95
CA ALA A 22 -5.31 -2.18 -7.53
C ALA A 22 -4.08 -2.01 -8.44
N ARG A 23 -4.07 -1.00 -9.31
CA ARG A 23 -2.93 -0.67 -10.18
C ARG A 23 -1.66 -0.39 -9.39
N TYR A 24 -1.78 0.39 -8.31
CA TYR A 24 -0.68 0.69 -7.41
C TYR A 24 -0.05 -0.59 -6.83
N TRP A 25 -0.82 -1.49 -6.23
CA TRP A 25 -0.29 -2.73 -5.69
C TRP A 25 0.31 -3.65 -6.76
N PHE A 26 -0.36 -3.78 -7.92
CA PHE A 26 0.20 -4.53 -9.05
C PHE A 26 1.54 -3.95 -9.54
N ALA A 27 1.67 -2.64 -9.57
CA ALA A 27 2.92 -1.98 -9.93
C ALA A 27 4.02 -2.24 -8.90
N CYS A 28 3.69 -2.22 -7.61
CA CYS A 28 4.61 -2.59 -6.54
C CYS A 28 5.10 -4.03 -6.67
N ASP A 29 4.19 -5.00 -6.83
CA ASP A 29 4.53 -6.42 -6.98
C ASP A 29 5.43 -6.69 -8.21
N ARG A 30 5.30 -5.87 -9.24
CA ARG A 30 6.11 -5.96 -10.47
C ARG A 30 7.37 -5.09 -10.46
N ARG A 31 7.56 -4.29 -9.41
CA ARG A 31 8.68 -3.32 -9.32
C ARG A 31 8.72 -2.34 -10.48
N ASP A 32 7.53 -1.97 -10.96
CA ASP A 32 7.35 -1.00 -12.04
C ASP A 32 7.26 0.40 -11.43
N ALA A 33 8.43 1.02 -11.23
CA ALA A 33 8.55 2.33 -10.59
C ALA A 33 7.76 3.42 -11.34
N ASP A 34 7.75 3.38 -12.69
CA ASP A 34 7.01 4.35 -13.49
C ASP A 34 5.50 4.20 -13.29
N ALA A 35 5.00 2.96 -13.27
CA ALA A 35 3.59 2.70 -13.01
C ALA A 35 3.19 3.06 -11.57
N VAL A 36 4.08 2.85 -10.57
CA VAL A 36 3.86 3.33 -9.19
C VAL A 36 3.76 4.85 -9.19
N LYS A 37 4.73 5.55 -9.79
CA LYS A 37 4.75 7.03 -9.87
C LYS A 37 3.46 7.59 -10.46
N GLN A 38 2.94 6.98 -11.51
CA GLN A 38 1.70 7.40 -12.18
C GLN A 38 0.44 7.28 -11.31
N CYS A 39 0.50 6.54 -10.22
CA CYS A 39 -0.63 6.42 -9.30
C CYS A 39 -0.75 7.61 -8.33
N PHE A 40 0.29 8.41 -8.19
CA PHE A 40 0.35 9.53 -7.24
C PHE A 40 0.13 10.88 -7.91
N VAL A 41 -0.23 11.86 -7.08
CA VAL A 41 -0.33 13.27 -7.48
C VAL A 41 1.05 13.83 -7.84
N SER A 42 1.05 14.90 -8.64
CA SER A 42 2.27 15.57 -9.09
C SER A 42 2.86 16.52 -8.04
N ASP A 43 2.05 16.99 -7.09
CA ASP A 43 2.43 17.91 -6.03
C ASP A 43 1.69 17.60 -4.72
N ASP A 44 2.19 18.12 -3.62
CA ASP A 44 1.57 18.01 -2.29
C ASP A 44 1.31 16.55 -1.87
N LEU A 45 2.28 15.70 -2.13
CA LEU A 45 2.26 14.27 -1.83
C LEU A 45 2.65 14.01 -0.37
N LEU A 46 1.98 13.02 0.25
CA LEU A 46 2.44 12.43 1.51
C LEU A 46 2.36 10.89 1.45
N ILE A 47 3.49 10.24 1.62
CA ILE A 47 3.58 8.79 1.85
C ILE A 47 4.12 8.60 3.27
N ASP A 48 3.33 7.98 4.15
CA ASP A 48 3.73 7.68 5.53
C ASP A 48 3.60 6.17 5.79
N PHE A 49 4.74 5.50 5.82
CA PHE A 49 4.81 4.06 6.08
C PHE A 49 5.48 3.76 7.44
N GLY A 50 5.29 4.67 8.39
CA GLY A 50 5.73 4.52 9.77
C GLY A 50 7.23 4.28 9.87
N PHE A 51 7.65 3.08 10.27
CA PHE A 51 9.07 2.75 10.47
C PHE A 51 9.89 2.71 9.16
N ILE A 52 9.25 2.60 8.00
CA ILE A 52 9.95 2.66 6.70
C ILE A 52 10.33 4.09 6.36
N GLY A 53 9.49 5.06 6.75
CA GLY A 53 9.74 6.47 6.55
C GLY A 53 8.52 7.26 6.10
N GLN A 54 8.72 8.56 6.01
CA GLN A 54 7.74 9.52 5.52
C GLN A 54 8.36 10.29 4.35
N PHE A 55 7.63 10.40 3.24
CA PHE A 55 8.12 11.00 1.99
C PHE A 55 7.09 12.01 1.47
N THR A 56 7.60 13.13 0.98
CA THR A 56 6.84 14.16 0.26
C THR A 56 7.29 14.30 -1.20
N ASP A 57 8.27 13.51 -1.60
CA ASP A 57 8.77 13.38 -2.96
C ASP A 57 8.64 11.92 -3.41
N ILE A 58 8.01 11.70 -4.55
CA ILE A 58 7.79 10.36 -5.09
C ILE A 58 9.09 9.70 -5.54
N ASP A 59 10.06 10.46 -6.03
CA ASP A 59 11.32 9.91 -6.52
C ASP A 59 12.19 9.43 -5.35
N GLU A 60 12.19 10.15 -4.20
CA GLU A 60 12.84 9.69 -2.97
C GLU A 60 12.22 8.37 -2.45
N PHE A 61 10.90 8.29 -2.45
CA PHE A 61 10.22 7.05 -2.08
C PHE A 61 10.57 5.89 -3.02
N LEU A 62 10.55 6.13 -4.33
CA LEU A 62 10.84 5.10 -5.33
C LEU A 62 12.29 4.61 -5.26
N GLU A 63 13.23 5.50 -4.98
CA GLU A 63 14.63 5.11 -4.79
C GLU A 63 14.76 4.09 -3.64
N LEU A 64 14.19 4.41 -2.47
CA LEU A 64 14.20 3.48 -1.33
C LEU A 64 13.43 2.18 -1.65
N PHE A 65 12.24 2.30 -2.24
CA PHE A 65 11.42 1.15 -2.62
C PHE A 65 12.19 0.18 -3.51
N MET A 66 12.86 0.68 -4.56
CA MET A 66 13.64 -0.15 -5.47
C MET A 66 14.88 -0.75 -4.80
N GLN A 67 15.55 -0.01 -3.92
CA GLN A 67 16.67 -0.57 -3.13
C GLN A 67 16.23 -1.76 -2.26
N MET A 68 15.06 -1.68 -1.65
CA MET A 68 14.53 -2.72 -0.78
C MET A 68 14.01 -3.95 -1.55
N THR A 69 13.34 -3.73 -2.67
CA THR A 69 12.51 -4.76 -3.31
C THR A 69 13.06 -5.29 -4.62
N ASN A 70 13.90 -4.54 -5.35
CA ASN A 70 14.40 -4.95 -6.67
C ASN A 70 15.49 -6.00 -6.61
N LYS A 71 15.13 -7.17 -6.09
CA LYS A 71 16.00 -8.35 -5.97
C LYS A 71 15.30 -9.54 -6.61
N PRO A 72 15.99 -10.33 -7.45
CA PRO A 72 15.40 -11.53 -8.08
C PRO A 72 14.91 -12.57 -7.08
N SER A 73 15.51 -12.58 -5.87
CA SER A 73 15.14 -13.48 -4.78
C SER A 73 13.85 -13.09 -4.03
N HIS A 74 13.35 -11.86 -4.21
CA HIS A 74 12.13 -11.36 -3.58
C HIS A 74 10.89 -11.69 -4.41
N ILE A 75 9.95 -12.42 -3.82
CA ILE A 75 8.63 -12.72 -4.38
C ILE A 75 7.61 -12.18 -3.41
N ASP A 76 7.04 -11.04 -3.72
CA ASP A 76 6.07 -10.34 -2.86
C ASP A 76 4.70 -10.21 -3.52
N LEU A 77 3.69 -10.10 -2.70
CA LEU A 77 2.29 -10.02 -3.12
C LEU A 77 1.50 -9.16 -2.15
N HIS A 78 0.85 -8.13 -2.69
CA HIS A 78 -0.08 -7.29 -1.96
C HIS A 78 -1.53 -7.71 -2.20
N HIS A 79 -2.26 -8.00 -1.14
CA HIS A 79 -3.70 -8.23 -1.17
C HIS A 79 -4.44 -7.08 -0.50
N GLY A 80 -5.05 -6.21 -1.31
CA GLY A 80 -5.95 -5.18 -0.83
C GLY A 80 -7.38 -5.70 -0.71
N LEU A 81 -8.00 -5.49 0.45
CA LEU A 81 -9.31 -6.04 0.79
C LEU A 81 -10.22 -4.98 1.41
N ALA A 82 -11.52 -5.23 1.33
CA ALA A 82 -12.57 -4.51 2.06
C ALA A 82 -12.42 -2.97 2.00
N PRO A 83 -12.46 -2.35 0.82
CA PRO A 83 -12.40 -0.90 0.71
C PRO A 83 -13.61 -0.22 1.35
N GLU A 84 -13.33 0.87 2.08
CA GLU A 84 -14.31 1.84 2.52
C GLU A 84 -13.91 3.19 1.92
N ILE A 85 -14.67 3.69 0.93
CA ILE A 85 -14.32 4.87 0.14
C ILE A 85 -15.43 5.90 0.28
N SER A 86 -15.05 7.14 0.59
CA SER A 86 -15.92 8.31 0.64
C SER A 86 -15.52 9.29 -0.46
N ILE A 87 -16.51 9.79 -1.20
CA ILE A 87 -16.33 10.92 -2.13
C ILE A 87 -16.67 12.17 -1.34
N ASP A 88 -15.67 12.98 -1.05
CA ASP A 88 -15.76 14.12 -0.13
C ASP A 88 -16.06 15.44 -0.86
N GLY A 89 -15.80 15.46 -2.17
CA GLY A 89 -16.05 16.60 -3.07
C GLY A 89 -16.05 16.16 -4.53
N ASP A 90 -15.98 17.14 -5.42
CA ASP A 90 -15.89 16.85 -6.87
C ASP A 90 -14.51 16.27 -7.25
N ASP A 91 -13.48 16.71 -6.53
CA ASP A 91 -12.08 16.37 -6.80
C ASP A 91 -11.35 15.74 -5.60
N ASP A 92 -12.03 15.51 -4.49
CA ASP A 92 -11.47 14.96 -3.26
C ASP A 92 -12.22 13.72 -2.79
N ALA A 93 -11.48 12.72 -2.33
CA ALA A 93 -12.00 11.49 -1.77
C ALA A 93 -11.05 10.94 -0.71
N SER A 94 -11.59 10.15 0.21
CA SER A 94 -10.82 9.42 1.21
C SER A 94 -11.17 7.93 1.20
N GLY A 95 -10.28 7.10 1.74
CA GLY A 95 -10.56 5.67 1.80
C GLY A 95 -9.68 4.91 2.77
N ARG A 96 -10.22 3.78 3.23
CA ARG A 96 -9.49 2.80 4.03
C ARG A 96 -9.49 1.44 3.35
N TRP A 97 -8.37 0.72 3.47
CA TRP A 97 -8.18 -0.59 2.89
C TRP A 97 -7.54 -1.53 3.88
N ARG A 98 -8.07 -2.72 4.05
CA ARG A 98 -7.30 -3.80 4.67
C ARG A 98 -6.23 -4.27 3.71
N MET A 99 -5.06 -4.63 4.26
CA MET A 99 -3.95 -5.14 3.46
C MET A 99 -3.35 -6.38 4.12
N GLN A 100 -3.13 -7.40 3.30
CA GLN A 100 -2.26 -8.52 3.62
C GLN A 100 -1.08 -8.51 2.64
N PHE A 101 0.11 -8.59 3.18
CA PHE A 101 1.34 -8.66 2.42
C PHE A 101 2.03 -9.99 2.69
N GLN A 102 2.56 -10.59 1.65
CA GLN A 102 3.32 -11.82 1.70
C GLN A 102 4.62 -11.62 0.96
N LEU A 103 5.72 -12.03 1.57
CA LEU A 103 7.04 -12.03 0.96
C LEU A 103 7.67 -13.41 1.13
N ILE A 104 8.25 -13.92 0.04
CA ILE A 104 9.19 -15.05 0.07
C ILE A 104 10.53 -14.52 -0.40
N GLU A 105 11.55 -14.63 0.45
CA GLU A 105 12.92 -14.32 0.11
C GLU A 105 13.69 -15.64 -0.04
N THR A 106 14.06 -15.96 -1.27
CA THR A 106 14.55 -17.30 -1.63
C THR A 106 16.03 -17.53 -1.30
N GLU A 107 16.83 -16.48 -1.19
CA GLU A 107 18.26 -16.59 -0.83
C GLU A 107 18.46 -16.83 0.66
N THR A 108 17.68 -16.11 1.49
CA THR A 108 17.73 -16.27 2.95
C THR A 108 16.73 -17.29 3.49
N GLU A 109 15.92 -17.88 2.59
CA GLU A 109 14.85 -18.84 2.91
C GLU A 109 13.86 -18.33 3.96
N VAL A 110 13.47 -17.04 3.83
CA VAL A 110 12.52 -16.36 4.73
C VAL A 110 11.16 -16.26 4.05
N ALA A 111 10.10 -16.53 4.81
CA ALA A 111 8.72 -16.20 4.48
C ALA A 111 8.21 -15.17 5.50
N GLN A 112 7.63 -14.08 5.01
CA GLN A 112 7.05 -13.02 5.83
C GLN A 112 5.58 -12.81 5.48
N PHE A 113 4.78 -12.62 6.52
CA PHE A 113 3.36 -12.29 6.41
C PHE A 113 3.09 -11.06 7.27
N MET A 114 2.60 -10.01 6.63
CA MET A 114 2.19 -8.79 7.33
C MET A 114 0.71 -8.52 7.10
N GLY A 115 0.07 -7.98 8.11
CA GLY A 115 -1.29 -7.48 8.02
C GLY A 115 -1.38 -6.07 8.57
N GLY A 116 -2.22 -5.25 7.92
CA GLY A 116 -2.41 -3.88 8.32
C GLY A 116 -3.55 -3.23 7.55
N TYR A 117 -3.52 -1.92 7.53
CA TYR A 117 -4.48 -1.14 6.75
C TYR A 117 -3.86 0.15 6.25
N TYR A 118 -4.41 0.64 5.16
CA TYR A 118 -4.12 1.96 4.61
C TYR A 118 -5.21 2.95 4.99
N GLU A 119 -4.81 4.19 5.20
CA GLU A 119 -5.66 5.38 5.18
C GLU A 119 -5.14 6.27 4.06
N ASP A 120 -5.97 6.48 3.06
CA ASP A 120 -5.61 7.19 1.84
C ASP A 120 -6.49 8.42 1.65
N ASP A 121 -5.88 9.51 1.16
CA ASP A 121 -6.59 10.64 0.56
C ASP A 121 -6.30 10.64 -0.95
N TYR A 122 -7.32 10.89 -1.74
CA TYR A 122 -7.26 10.93 -3.19
C TYR A 122 -7.64 12.30 -3.70
N ARG A 123 -6.97 12.72 -4.76
CA ARG A 123 -7.27 13.96 -5.45
C ARG A 123 -7.40 13.69 -6.95
N ARG A 124 -8.28 14.43 -7.64
CA ARG A 124 -8.43 14.34 -9.09
C ARG A 124 -7.44 15.29 -9.74
N GLU A 125 -6.58 14.78 -10.61
CA GLU A 125 -5.68 15.56 -11.45
C GLU A 125 -5.94 15.23 -12.93
N ASN A 126 -6.16 16.26 -13.74
CA ASN A 126 -6.43 16.11 -15.18
C ASN A 126 -7.59 15.13 -15.50
N GLY A 127 -8.60 15.08 -14.64
CA GLY A 127 -9.74 14.18 -14.77
C GLY A 127 -9.54 12.76 -14.26
N GLU A 128 -8.35 12.42 -13.73
CA GLU A 128 -8.03 11.11 -13.18
C GLU A 128 -7.81 11.17 -11.67
N TRP A 129 -8.31 10.17 -10.95
CA TRP A 129 -8.02 10.00 -9.53
C TRP A 129 -6.58 9.59 -9.31
N LYS A 130 -5.91 10.23 -8.34
CA LYS A 130 -4.53 9.98 -7.90
C LYS A 130 -4.48 9.86 -6.38
N ILE A 131 -3.48 9.16 -5.86
CA ILE A 131 -3.21 9.10 -4.43
C ILE A 131 -2.47 10.37 -4.03
N ALA A 132 -3.05 11.17 -3.16
CA ALA A 132 -2.41 12.37 -2.59
C ALA A 132 -1.72 12.06 -1.27
N THR A 133 -2.40 11.29 -0.41
CA THR A 133 -1.83 10.81 0.84
C THR A 133 -2.02 9.31 0.92
N THR A 134 -1.02 8.59 1.43
CA THR A 134 -1.16 7.19 1.80
C THR A 134 -0.43 6.93 3.11
N ARG A 135 -1.14 6.41 4.12
CA ARG A 135 -0.58 6.03 5.42
C ARG A 135 -0.79 4.55 5.63
N TYR A 136 0.28 3.82 5.90
CA TYR A 136 0.19 2.40 6.19
C TYR A 136 0.38 2.14 7.68
N HIS A 137 -0.60 1.49 8.28
CA HIS A 137 -0.60 1.09 9.68
C HIS A 137 -0.41 -0.42 9.77
N LEU A 138 0.78 -0.82 10.20
CA LEU A 138 1.08 -2.24 10.41
C LEU A 138 0.39 -2.75 11.67
N THR A 139 -0.38 -3.83 11.56
CA THR A 139 -1.08 -4.46 12.69
C THR A 139 -0.29 -5.63 13.24
N PHE A 140 0.26 -6.49 12.37
CA PHE A 140 1.09 -7.61 12.77
C PHE A 140 2.16 -7.93 11.73
N ASN A 141 3.25 -8.55 12.21
CA ASN A 141 4.29 -9.15 11.39
C ASN A 141 4.55 -10.58 11.88
N LEU A 142 4.69 -11.51 10.94
CA LEU A 142 5.08 -12.89 11.18
C LEU A 142 6.18 -13.25 10.21
N MET A 143 7.33 -13.66 10.72
CA MET A 143 8.45 -14.11 9.91
C MET A 143 8.87 -15.54 10.27
N LEU A 144 8.99 -16.37 9.26
CA LEU A 144 9.45 -17.74 9.34
C LEU A 144 10.74 -17.90 8.52
N GLN A 145 11.68 -18.66 9.03
CA GLN A 145 12.91 -18.98 8.29
C GLN A 145 13.14 -20.50 8.31
N LYS A 146 13.60 -21.03 7.19
CA LYS A 146 13.99 -22.43 7.11
C LYS A 146 15.36 -22.62 7.77
N ASP A 147 15.47 -23.61 8.63
CA ASP A 147 16.73 -23.95 9.28
C ASP A 147 17.55 -24.96 8.47
N ALA A 148 18.76 -25.25 8.94
CA ALA A 148 19.71 -26.16 8.27
C ALA A 148 19.18 -27.59 8.05
N VAL A 149 18.15 -28.03 8.76
CA VAL A 149 17.51 -29.35 8.59
C VAL A 149 16.19 -29.26 7.81
N GLY A 150 15.84 -28.09 7.31
CA GLY A 150 14.65 -27.87 6.50
C GLY A 150 13.35 -27.60 7.28
N ALA A 151 13.42 -27.42 8.60
CA ALA A 151 12.27 -27.06 9.40
C ALA A 151 12.04 -25.55 9.39
N LEU A 152 10.78 -25.13 9.34
CA LEU A 152 10.42 -23.72 9.47
C LEU A 152 10.46 -23.31 10.94
N LYS A 153 11.24 -22.27 11.24
CA LYS A 153 11.32 -21.64 12.56
C LYS A 153 10.68 -20.26 12.54
N LEU A 154 9.95 -20.00 13.59
CA LEU A 154 9.44 -18.65 13.87
C LEU A 154 10.63 -17.78 14.30
N ILE A 155 10.92 -16.70 13.54
CA ILE A 155 11.97 -15.73 13.87
C ILE A 155 11.42 -14.41 14.38
N GLU A 156 10.20 -14.06 14.00
CA GLU A 156 9.49 -12.88 14.50
C GLU A 156 7.99 -13.12 14.49
N MET A 157 7.30 -12.70 15.56
CA MET A 157 5.85 -12.70 15.65
C MET A 157 5.39 -11.61 16.60
N GLY A 158 4.50 -10.76 16.13
CA GLY A 158 3.86 -9.73 16.97
C GLY A 158 3.57 -8.46 16.21
N ALA A 159 3.16 -7.43 16.96
CA ALA A 159 3.13 -6.06 16.46
C ALA A 159 4.57 -5.54 16.35
N VAL A 160 4.80 -4.65 15.38
CA VAL A 160 6.12 -4.01 15.24
C VAL A 160 6.49 -3.28 16.52
N PRO A 161 7.76 -3.37 16.96
CA PRO A 161 8.24 -2.60 18.11
C PRO A 161 7.92 -1.12 17.95
N GLY A 162 7.12 -0.56 18.86
CA GLY A 162 6.66 0.84 18.84
C GLY A 162 5.14 1.03 18.80
N LEU A 163 4.35 0.04 18.38
CA LEU A 163 2.88 0.10 18.43
C LEU A 163 2.27 -0.46 19.74
N ALA A 164 3.06 -1.04 20.60
CA ALA A 164 2.60 -1.66 21.84
C ALA A 164 2.65 -0.74 23.09
N SER A 165 2.86 0.56 22.93
CA SER A 165 3.12 1.44 24.08
C SER A 165 2.08 2.53 24.36
N GLU A 166 0.86 2.44 23.81
CA GLU A 166 -0.25 3.30 24.24
C GLU A 166 -1.51 2.46 24.48
N ALA A 167 -1.53 1.75 25.58
CA ALA A 167 -2.73 1.20 26.18
C ALA A 167 -2.76 1.53 27.67
#